data_a46d04bd14058e1fedc8f10569a09212
#
_entry.id   a46d04bd14058e1fedc8f10569a09212
#
_cell.length_a   1.000
_cell.length_b   1.000
_cell.length_c   1.000
_cell.angle_alpha   90.00
_cell.angle_beta   90.00
_cell.angle_gamma   90.00
#
_symmetry.space_group_name_H-M   'P 1'
#
loop_
_entity.id
_entity.type
_entity.pdbx_description
1 polymer ?
#
loop_
_entity_poly.entity_id
_entity_poly.type
_entity_poly.pdbx_seq_one_letter_code
_entity_poly.pdbx_strand_id
1 'polypeptide(L)'
;MSPISVCIIAKNEANHIEECCKHLEPYGFEIVLVDTGSADKTVELAKRYTDCIYHFDWCNDFSAAKNFAMEKASHDWILSIDCDEYIEFIDLSALDALMKSQPTAAGRILIRNRFTENGQTAYEQVRVSRFVNRLHYHFEGAVHEQLMPSGVPGGEPSPVKYVYDAPITVLHVGYDGSEEEMREKSRRNIALLEQELATQGEDPYIYHQLGQSYRKIHDYEKAFYYFDLGLSMDVNPALDYVQTMVESYGYTLLDLKRNQDALNLLGVYEEFSKRADFVFLMGLIYMNNGLFDQSVQEFTKATTIEEFAVDGVNSYKAYYNIGVIYECTEHTEEAREAYRKCGNYEPALKRLKLLP
;
A
#
# COMPACT_ATOMS: atom_id res chain seq x y z
N MET A 1 17.15 24.65 -9.42
CA MET A 1 16.23 24.01 -8.45
C MET A 1 14.97 23.68 -9.23
N SER A 2 14.53 22.44 -9.18
CA SER A 2 13.24 22.08 -9.75
C SER A 2 12.13 22.75 -8.94
N PRO A 3 11.15 23.39 -9.56
CA PRO A 3 10.07 24.11 -8.90
C PRO A 3 9.04 23.11 -8.38
N ILE A 4 9.33 22.48 -7.25
CA ILE A 4 8.49 21.46 -6.63
C ILE A 4 8.13 21.91 -5.22
N SER A 5 6.85 21.82 -4.86
CA SER A 5 6.36 21.99 -3.52
C SER A 5 5.96 20.64 -2.93
N VAL A 6 6.44 20.33 -1.74
CA VAL A 6 6.03 19.14 -0.99
C VAL A 6 4.89 19.54 -0.06
N CYS A 7 3.72 18.98 -0.28
CA CYS A 7 2.51 19.24 0.50
C CYS A 7 2.31 18.13 1.55
N ILE A 8 2.24 18.53 2.82
CA ILE A 8 2.09 17.65 3.97
C ILE A 8 0.89 18.11 4.79
N ILE A 9 -0.02 17.19 5.12
CA ILE A 9 -1.08 17.43 6.10
C ILE A 9 -0.69 16.76 7.41
N ALA A 10 -0.91 17.41 8.55
CA ALA A 10 -0.46 16.93 9.84
C ALA A 10 -1.51 17.09 10.93
N LYS A 11 -1.58 16.10 11.84
CA LYS A 11 -2.29 16.20 13.13
C LYS A 11 -1.65 15.31 14.17
N ASN A 12 -1.00 15.91 15.17
CA ASN A 12 -0.33 15.20 16.26
C ASN A 12 0.78 14.26 15.77
N GLU A 13 1.65 14.78 14.91
CA GLU A 13 2.74 14.05 14.26
C GLU A 13 4.14 14.47 14.78
N ALA A 14 4.22 14.90 16.05
CA ALA A 14 5.48 15.35 16.64
C ALA A 14 6.59 14.30 16.61
N ASN A 15 6.23 13.02 16.54
CA ASN A 15 7.19 11.90 16.46
C ASN A 15 7.80 11.72 15.06
N HIS A 16 7.13 12.21 14.01
CA HIS A 16 7.49 11.95 12.61
C HIS A 16 7.90 13.20 11.84
N ILE A 17 7.25 14.33 12.09
CA ILE A 17 7.39 15.55 11.27
C ILE A 17 8.83 16.05 11.15
N GLU A 18 9.62 15.99 12.22
CA GLU A 18 11.02 16.45 12.18
C GLU A 18 11.86 15.56 11.25
N GLU A 19 11.70 14.24 11.33
CA GLU A 19 12.44 13.31 10.48
C GLU A 19 11.97 13.38 9.01
N CYS A 20 10.66 13.53 8.78
CA CYS A 20 10.12 13.79 7.45
C CYS A 20 10.78 15.02 6.78
N CYS A 21 10.81 16.16 7.51
CA CYS A 21 11.42 17.38 7.00
C CYS A 21 12.94 17.23 6.75
N LYS A 22 13.69 16.55 7.62
CA LYS A 22 15.12 16.27 7.42
C LYS A 22 15.39 15.51 6.12
N HIS A 23 14.56 14.55 5.78
CA HIS A 23 14.69 13.80 4.53
C HIS A 23 14.41 14.65 3.27
N LEU A 24 13.75 15.80 3.42
CA LEU A 24 13.49 16.76 2.34
C LEU A 24 14.59 17.82 2.17
N GLU A 25 15.35 18.13 3.23
CA GLU A 25 16.40 19.17 3.22
C GLU A 25 17.40 19.05 2.04
N PRO A 26 17.91 17.84 1.69
CA PRO A 26 18.90 17.72 0.63
C PRO A 26 18.42 18.18 -0.74
N TYR A 27 17.10 18.21 -0.95
CA TYR A 27 16.48 18.52 -2.25
C TYR A 27 16.13 20.00 -2.39
N GLY A 28 16.02 20.75 -1.29
CA GLY A 28 15.71 22.19 -1.29
C GLY A 28 14.32 22.50 -1.86
N PHE A 29 13.36 21.61 -1.68
CA PHE A 29 11.97 21.84 -2.05
C PHE A 29 11.28 22.83 -1.12
N GLU A 30 10.25 23.51 -1.63
CA GLU A 30 9.29 24.19 -0.75
C GLU A 30 8.53 23.15 0.06
N ILE A 31 8.43 23.32 1.37
CA ILE A 31 7.61 22.48 2.24
C ILE A 31 6.39 23.28 2.67
N VAL A 32 5.20 22.82 2.29
CA VAL A 32 3.90 23.37 2.68
C VAL A 32 3.27 22.43 3.68
N LEU A 33 3.19 22.85 4.94
CA LEU A 33 2.54 22.09 6.00
C LEU A 33 1.14 22.65 6.29
N VAL A 34 0.15 21.77 6.28
CA VAL A 34 -1.22 22.08 6.70
C VAL A 34 -1.53 21.33 7.98
N ASP A 35 -1.62 22.10 9.08
CA ASP A 35 -2.01 21.59 10.39
C ASP A 35 -3.53 21.51 10.50
N THR A 36 -4.05 20.32 10.80
CA THR A 36 -5.49 20.06 10.94
C THR A 36 -5.94 20.00 12.40
N GLY A 37 -5.22 20.72 13.27
CA GLY A 37 -5.56 20.86 14.69
C GLY A 37 -4.70 20.01 15.61
N SER A 38 -3.37 20.09 15.50
CA SER A 38 -2.44 19.46 16.42
C SER A 38 -2.48 20.10 17.80
N ALA A 39 -2.43 19.27 18.84
CA ALA A 39 -2.34 19.67 20.24
C ALA A 39 -0.94 19.40 20.84
N ASP A 40 -0.07 18.76 20.07
CA ASP A 40 1.30 18.43 20.44
C ASP A 40 2.34 19.43 19.86
N LYS A 41 3.60 19.03 19.78
CA LYS A 41 4.68 19.87 19.25
C LYS A 41 4.84 19.85 17.72
N THR A 42 3.92 19.25 16.96
CA THR A 42 4.03 19.11 15.51
C THR A 42 4.38 20.43 14.82
N VAL A 43 3.60 21.48 15.07
CA VAL A 43 3.80 22.81 14.45
C VAL A 43 5.10 23.46 14.92
N GLU A 44 5.46 23.33 16.20
CA GLU A 44 6.71 23.87 16.75
C GLU A 44 7.94 23.26 16.07
N LEU A 45 7.92 21.94 15.86
CA LEU A 45 9.00 21.21 15.21
C LEU A 45 9.11 21.55 13.72
N ALA A 46 7.99 21.61 13.01
CA ALA A 46 7.94 21.96 11.58
C ALA A 46 8.48 23.37 11.27
N LYS A 47 8.28 24.34 12.17
CA LYS A 47 8.79 25.72 12.05
C LYS A 47 10.31 25.83 11.90
N ARG A 48 11.06 24.78 12.21
CA ARG A 48 12.51 24.75 12.01
C ARG A 48 12.92 24.56 10.56
N TYR A 49 11.98 24.10 9.73
CA TYR A 49 12.22 23.68 8.34
C TYR A 49 11.46 24.49 7.31
N THR A 50 10.33 25.09 7.70
CA THR A 50 9.50 25.90 6.80
C THR A 50 8.73 26.99 7.56
N ASP A 51 8.52 28.13 6.86
CA ASP A 51 7.59 29.18 7.27
C ASP A 51 6.20 29.00 6.63
N CYS A 52 6.05 28.11 5.65
CA CYS A 52 4.80 27.85 4.93
C CYS A 52 3.91 26.87 5.71
N ILE A 53 3.44 27.32 6.88
CA ILE A 53 2.58 26.54 7.78
C ILE A 53 1.21 27.19 7.82
N TYR A 54 0.17 26.40 7.51
CA TYR A 54 -1.21 26.86 7.42
C TYR A 54 -2.10 26.03 8.34
N HIS A 55 -3.15 26.64 8.88
CA HIS A 55 -4.19 25.93 9.64
C HIS A 55 -5.37 25.60 8.75
N PHE A 56 -5.93 24.40 8.93
CA PHE A 56 -7.15 23.93 8.26
C PHE A 56 -8.11 23.35 9.29
N ASP A 57 -9.32 23.88 9.37
CA ASP A 57 -10.35 23.34 10.25
C ASP A 57 -10.82 21.97 9.74
N TRP A 58 -10.52 20.93 10.52
CA TRP A 58 -10.80 19.57 10.12
C TRP A 58 -12.28 19.30 9.90
N CYS A 59 -12.65 18.88 8.69
CA CYS A 59 -14.02 18.63 8.25
C CYS A 59 -14.32 17.16 7.95
N ASN A 60 -13.50 16.21 8.44
CA ASN A 60 -13.61 14.78 8.15
C ASN A 60 -13.39 14.42 6.67
N ASP A 61 -12.56 15.18 5.99
CA ASP A 61 -12.25 15.04 4.57
C ASP A 61 -10.75 15.28 4.34
N PHE A 62 -10.02 14.20 4.01
CA PHE A 62 -8.60 14.26 3.72
C PHE A 62 -8.32 14.94 2.38
N SER A 63 -9.19 14.74 1.37
CA SER A 63 -8.99 15.38 0.07
C SER A 63 -9.13 16.89 0.17
N ALA A 64 -10.07 17.40 0.96
CA ALA A 64 -10.20 18.84 1.21
C ALA A 64 -8.94 19.43 1.84
N ALA A 65 -8.34 18.76 2.82
CA ALA A 65 -7.10 19.21 3.44
C ALA A 65 -5.90 19.15 2.47
N LYS A 66 -5.78 18.08 1.66
CA LYS A 66 -4.72 17.95 0.64
C LYS A 66 -4.88 18.98 -0.47
N ASN A 67 -6.08 19.21 -0.96
CA ASN A 67 -6.36 20.26 -1.95
C ASN A 67 -6.02 21.65 -1.41
N PHE A 68 -6.36 21.93 -0.15
CA PHE A 68 -5.99 23.18 0.50
C PHE A 68 -4.44 23.33 0.57
N ALA A 69 -3.71 22.27 0.86
CA ALA A 69 -2.24 22.31 0.84
C ALA A 69 -1.70 22.62 -0.58
N MET A 70 -2.28 22.01 -1.61
CA MET A 70 -1.93 22.27 -3.01
C MET A 70 -2.22 23.72 -3.42
N GLU A 71 -3.30 24.32 -2.92
CA GLU A 71 -3.62 25.74 -3.16
C GLU A 71 -2.57 26.70 -2.53
N LYS A 72 -2.00 26.34 -1.38
CA LYS A 72 -1.01 27.15 -0.66
C LYS A 72 0.40 27.03 -1.26
N ALA A 73 0.66 26.04 -2.08
CA ALA A 73 1.95 25.81 -2.72
C ALA A 73 2.29 26.95 -3.70
N SER A 74 3.56 27.38 -3.73
CA SER A 74 4.02 28.41 -4.68
C SER A 74 4.37 27.85 -6.07
N HIS A 75 4.60 26.54 -6.16
CA HIS A 75 4.93 25.85 -7.41
C HIS A 75 3.76 25.01 -7.93
N ASP A 76 3.76 24.76 -9.25
CA ASP A 76 2.71 23.99 -9.89
C ASP A 76 2.92 22.47 -9.74
N TRP A 77 4.18 22.03 -9.60
CA TRP A 77 4.48 20.63 -9.36
C TRP A 77 4.44 20.32 -7.88
N ILE A 78 3.62 19.35 -7.53
CA ILE A 78 3.33 18.95 -6.14
C ILE A 78 3.78 17.51 -5.93
N LEU A 79 4.50 17.30 -4.84
CA LEU A 79 4.70 15.99 -4.22
C LEU A 79 3.87 15.96 -2.92
N SER A 80 2.84 15.12 -2.87
CA SER A 80 2.04 14.94 -1.65
C SER A 80 2.57 13.75 -0.88
N ILE A 81 2.97 13.96 0.37
CA ILE A 81 3.42 12.91 1.30
C ILE A 81 2.79 13.10 2.67
N ASP A 82 2.74 12.02 3.44
CA ASP A 82 2.27 12.04 4.83
C ASP A 82 3.47 12.22 5.80
N CYS A 83 3.24 12.62 7.06
CA CYS A 83 4.33 12.92 8.00
C CYS A 83 5.20 11.71 8.35
N ASP A 84 4.65 10.50 8.27
CA ASP A 84 5.33 9.22 8.52
C ASP A 84 5.92 8.61 7.24
N GLU A 85 6.03 9.40 6.16
CA GLU A 85 6.64 9.06 4.88
C GLU A 85 7.95 9.81 4.70
N TYR A 86 9.07 9.09 4.63
CA TYR A 86 10.42 9.65 4.53
C TYR A 86 11.02 9.40 3.15
N ILE A 87 11.48 10.45 2.48
CA ILE A 87 12.14 10.32 1.17
C ILE A 87 13.44 9.50 1.34
N GLU A 88 13.52 8.34 0.69
CA GLU A 88 14.76 7.54 0.60
C GLU A 88 15.59 7.93 -0.62
N PHE A 89 14.94 8.23 -1.75
CA PHE A 89 15.62 8.51 -2.99
C PHE A 89 14.77 9.36 -3.95
N ILE A 90 15.41 10.32 -4.62
CA ILE A 90 14.86 11.02 -5.79
C ILE A 90 15.98 11.20 -6.81
N ASP A 91 15.77 10.75 -8.05
CA ASP A 91 16.57 11.16 -9.19
C ASP A 91 16.00 12.45 -9.78
N LEU A 92 16.57 13.60 -9.36
CA LEU A 92 16.12 14.93 -9.79
C LEU A 92 16.26 15.14 -11.30
N SER A 93 17.27 14.52 -11.95
CA SER A 93 17.50 14.70 -13.39
C SER A 93 16.44 13.97 -14.20
N ALA A 94 16.16 12.71 -13.83
CA ALA A 94 15.11 11.92 -14.47
C ALA A 94 13.72 12.54 -14.21
N LEU A 95 13.48 13.05 -12.99
CA LEU A 95 12.22 13.71 -12.64
C LEU A 95 11.99 14.97 -13.45
N ASP A 96 13.00 15.84 -13.60
CA ASP A 96 12.93 17.07 -14.44
C ASP A 96 12.65 16.74 -15.92
N ALA A 97 13.23 15.67 -16.44
CA ALA A 97 12.96 15.20 -17.80
C ALA A 97 11.50 14.73 -17.96
N LEU A 98 10.95 14.01 -16.96
CA LEU A 98 9.55 13.57 -16.95
C LEU A 98 8.58 14.75 -16.84
N MET A 99 8.84 15.72 -15.97
CA MET A 99 8.02 16.94 -15.83
C MET A 99 7.90 17.70 -17.17
N LYS A 100 8.98 17.73 -17.95
CA LYS A 100 9.01 18.40 -19.27
C LYS A 100 8.33 17.58 -20.35
N SER A 101 8.52 16.29 -20.38
CA SER A 101 8.01 15.41 -21.44
C SER A 101 6.55 14.99 -21.22
N GLN A 102 6.08 14.99 -19.97
CA GLN A 102 4.74 14.53 -19.58
C GLN A 102 4.07 15.51 -18.59
N PRO A 103 3.87 16.78 -18.96
CA PRO A 103 3.45 17.84 -18.04
C PRO A 103 2.04 17.65 -17.47
N THR A 104 1.20 16.81 -18.09
CA THR A 104 -0.19 16.54 -17.72
C THR A 104 -0.41 15.12 -17.19
N ALA A 105 0.64 14.32 -17.04
CA ALA A 105 0.55 12.98 -16.50
C ALA A 105 0.82 12.98 -14.98
N ALA A 106 0.26 12.00 -14.28
CA ALA A 106 0.52 11.80 -12.87
C ALA A 106 1.71 10.84 -12.66
N GLY A 107 2.62 11.23 -11.77
CA GLY A 107 3.75 10.40 -11.36
C GLY A 107 3.36 9.49 -10.20
N ARG A 108 3.54 8.16 -10.38
CA ARG A 108 3.43 7.19 -9.30
C ARG A 108 4.77 7.10 -8.57
N ILE A 109 4.78 7.37 -7.28
CA ILE A 109 5.95 7.19 -6.41
C ILE A 109 5.96 5.76 -5.86
N LEU A 110 7.14 5.21 -5.56
CA LEU A 110 7.27 3.93 -4.90
C LEU A 110 7.25 4.15 -3.39
N ILE A 111 6.23 3.62 -2.71
CA ILE A 111 6.15 3.61 -1.24
C ILE A 111 6.58 2.22 -0.76
N ARG A 112 7.54 2.19 0.17
CA ARG A 112 7.98 0.99 0.87
C ARG A 112 7.41 1.02 2.29
N ASN A 113 6.32 0.32 2.50
CA ASN A 113 5.68 0.17 3.80
C ASN A 113 6.52 -0.75 4.68
N ARG A 114 7.08 -0.23 5.76
CA ARG A 114 7.83 -1.02 6.74
C ARG A 114 6.87 -1.61 7.77
N PHE A 115 7.03 -2.89 8.05
CA PHE A 115 6.28 -3.57 9.11
C PHE A 115 7.15 -4.64 9.78
N THR A 116 6.70 -5.15 10.92
CA THR A 116 7.38 -6.24 11.64
C THR A 116 6.62 -7.54 11.42
N GLU A 117 7.32 -8.56 10.89
CA GLU A 117 6.79 -9.91 10.71
C GLU A 117 7.73 -10.91 11.38
N ASN A 118 7.21 -11.75 12.28
CA ASN A 118 8.01 -12.73 13.04
C ASN A 118 9.25 -12.14 13.75
N GLY A 119 9.16 -10.88 14.21
CA GLY A 119 10.28 -10.19 14.88
C GLY A 119 11.36 -9.67 13.92
N GLN A 120 11.14 -9.73 12.61
CA GLN A 120 12.03 -9.19 11.58
C GLN A 120 11.34 -8.05 10.84
N THR A 121 12.12 -7.09 10.36
CA THR A 121 11.62 -6.03 9.47
C THR A 121 11.32 -6.63 8.11
N ALA A 122 10.12 -6.36 7.61
CA ALA A 122 9.67 -6.72 6.27
C ALA A 122 9.10 -5.48 5.56
N TYR A 123 8.97 -5.56 4.25
CA TYR A 123 8.48 -4.47 3.43
C TYR A 123 7.37 -4.94 2.48
N GLU A 124 6.40 -4.08 2.28
CA GLU A 124 5.44 -4.15 1.19
C GLU A 124 5.65 -2.94 0.29
N GLN A 125 5.65 -3.15 -1.01
CA GLN A 125 5.87 -2.09 -1.99
C GLN A 125 4.57 -1.78 -2.73
N VAL A 126 4.25 -0.49 -2.83
CA VAL A 126 3.09 -0.03 -3.58
C VAL A 126 3.46 1.22 -4.38
N ARG A 127 2.90 1.35 -5.59
CA ARG A 127 3.02 2.58 -6.38
C ARG A 127 1.74 3.38 -6.28
N VAL A 128 1.88 4.64 -5.86
CA VAL A 128 0.75 5.54 -5.63
C VAL A 128 0.98 6.84 -6.39
N SER A 129 -0.06 7.35 -7.05
CA SER A 129 0.00 8.65 -7.74
C SER A 129 0.02 9.78 -6.71
N ARG A 130 1.20 10.38 -6.50
CA ARG A 130 1.45 11.42 -5.49
C ARG A 130 2.26 12.60 -6.03
N PHE A 131 2.75 12.52 -7.29
CA PHE A 131 3.53 13.57 -7.93
C PHE A 131 2.81 14.10 -9.15
N VAL A 132 2.34 15.36 -9.10
CA VAL A 132 1.45 15.92 -10.12
C VAL A 132 1.64 17.41 -10.33
N ASN A 133 1.17 17.89 -11.48
CA ASN A 133 0.94 19.31 -11.68
C ASN A 133 -0.48 19.67 -11.21
N ARG A 134 -0.59 20.51 -10.17
CA ARG A 134 -1.85 20.92 -9.53
C ARG A 134 -2.85 21.62 -10.45
N LEU A 135 -2.40 22.14 -11.59
CA LEU A 135 -3.29 22.75 -12.58
C LEU A 135 -4.13 21.70 -13.32
N HIS A 136 -3.73 20.44 -13.25
CA HIS A 136 -4.37 19.33 -13.96
C HIS A 136 -5.03 18.30 -13.05
N TYR A 137 -4.78 18.35 -11.72
CA TYR A 137 -5.26 17.34 -10.78
C TYR A 137 -5.74 17.95 -9.47
N HIS A 138 -6.64 17.23 -8.80
CA HIS A 138 -7.07 17.46 -7.42
C HIS A 138 -7.36 16.11 -6.76
N PHE A 139 -7.51 16.10 -5.44
CA PHE A 139 -7.89 14.92 -4.68
C PHE A 139 -9.41 14.86 -4.48
N GLU A 140 -10.00 13.66 -4.55
CA GLU A 140 -11.39 13.35 -4.21
C GLU A 140 -11.46 12.15 -3.26
N GLY A 141 -12.54 12.07 -2.45
CA GLY A 141 -12.75 11.04 -1.44
C GLY A 141 -12.39 11.52 -0.03
N ALA A 142 -13.30 11.30 0.93
CA ALA A 142 -13.12 11.75 2.31
C ALA A 142 -11.95 11.02 3.00
N VAL A 143 -11.72 9.75 2.67
CA VAL A 143 -10.61 8.92 3.12
C VAL A 143 -10.15 8.01 1.98
N HIS A 144 -8.87 7.62 1.96
CA HIS A 144 -8.24 6.92 0.83
C HIS A 144 -8.42 7.69 -0.48
N GLU A 145 -8.21 8.99 -0.38
CA GLU A 145 -8.42 9.97 -1.44
C GLU A 145 -7.72 9.58 -2.75
N GLN A 146 -8.46 9.73 -3.85
CA GLN A 146 -7.99 9.45 -5.19
C GLN A 146 -7.58 10.75 -5.89
N LEU A 147 -6.54 10.66 -6.71
CA LEU A 147 -6.11 11.75 -7.54
C LEU A 147 -6.95 11.79 -8.82
N MET A 148 -7.72 12.85 -9.00
CA MET A 148 -8.64 13.03 -10.13
C MET A 148 -8.19 14.14 -11.07
N PRO A 149 -8.39 14.01 -12.40
CA PRO A 149 -8.11 15.09 -13.33
C PRO A 149 -9.00 16.30 -13.07
N SER A 150 -8.41 17.49 -13.00
CA SER A 150 -9.16 18.75 -12.92
C SER A 150 -9.76 19.11 -14.28
N GLY A 151 -10.99 19.60 -14.30
CA GLY A 151 -11.58 20.21 -15.51
C GLY A 151 -12.46 19.30 -16.37
N VAL A 152 -12.97 18.18 -15.84
CA VAL A 152 -14.03 17.39 -16.49
C VAL A 152 -15.34 17.50 -15.70
N PRO A 153 -16.08 18.61 -15.79
CA PRO A 153 -17.40 18.71 -15.13
C PRO A 153 -18.33 17.65 -15.72
N GLY A 154 -18.82 16.70 -14.91
CA GLY A 154 -19.80 15.69 -15.31
C GLY A 154 -19.23 14.57 -16.20
N GLY A 155 -17.91 14.45 -16.33
CA GLY A 155 -17.26 13.30 -16.92
C GLY A 155 -17.29 12.12 -15.95
N GLU A 156 -17.48 10.89 -16.49
CA GLU A 156 -17.20 9.70 -15.70
C GLU A 156 -15.78 9.82 -15.13
N PRO A 157 -15.54 9.36 -13.88
CA PRO A 157 -14.20 9.31 -13.31
C PRO A 157 -13.36 8.39 -14.21
N SER A 158 -12.69 8.98 -15.18
CA SER A 158 -11.73 8.23 -15.98
C SER A 158 -10.54 7.97 -15.07
N PRO A 159 -10.14 6.72 -14.85
CA PRO A 159 -8.88 6.45 -14.15
C PRO A 159 -7.81 7.29 -14.84
N VAL A 160 -6.93 7.90 -14.03
CA VAL A 160 -5.87 8.80 -14.53
C VAL A 160 -5.22 8.17 -15.76
N LYS A 161 -5.53 8.72 -16.93
CA LYS A 161 -5.33 8.06 -18.22
C LYS A 161 -3.86 7.98 -18.63
N TYR A 162 -3.02 8.80 -17.96
CA TYR A 162 -1.59 8.88 -18.21
C TYR A 162 -0.86 8.95 -16.88
N VAL A 163 -0.26 7.83 -16.51
CA VAL A 163 0.62 7.72 -15.36
C VAL A 163 2.01 7.30 -15.81
N TYR A 164 3.04 7.74 -15.07
CA TYR A 164 4.40 7.25 -15.21
C TYR A 164 4.97 6.92 -13.85
N ASP A 165 5.96 6.05 -13.81
CA ASP A 165 6.68 5.76 -12.58
C ASP A 165 7.69 6.87 -12.34
N ALA A 166 7.41 7.73 -11.36
CA ALA A 166 8.31 8.77 -10.93
C ALA A 166 9.53 8.15 -10.22
N PRO A 167 10.74 8.64 -10.47
CA PRO A 167 11.96 8.14 -9.82
C PRO A 167 12.06 8.66 -8.37
N ILE A 168 11.04 8.38 -7.58
CA ILE A 168 10.88 8.76 -6.17
C ILE A 168 10.58 7.51 -5.36
N THR A 169 11.38 7.28 -4.32
CA THR A 169 11.15 6.20 -3.35
C THR A 169 10.98 6.78 -1.96
N VAL A 170 9.97 6.31 -1.27
CA VAL A 170 9.56 6.77 0.06
C VAL A 170 9.49 5.59 1.01
N LEU A 171 10.05 5.73 2.20
CA LEU A 171 9.87 4.80 3.31
C LEU A 171 8.68 5.26 4.16
N HIS A 172 7.66 4.44 4.27
CA HIS A 172 6.54 4.65 5.17
C HIS A 172 6.71 3.84 6.45
N VAL A 173 6.68 4.52 7.59
CA VAL A 173 6.92 3.93 8.92
C VAL A 173 5.66 3.88 9.79
N GLY A 174 4.53 4.32 9.30
CA GLY A 174 3.27 4.46 10.05
C GLY A 174 2.62 3.14 10.50
N TYR A 175 3.21 1.98 10.18
CA TYR A 175 2.80 0.68 10.70
C TYR A 175 3.55 0.27 11.99
N ASP A 176 4.45 1.12 12.50
CA ASP A 176 5.19 0.88 13.76
C ASP A 176 4.38 1.28 15.03
N GLY A 177 3.16 1.78 14.86
CA GLY A 177 2.24 2.11 15.96
C GLY A 177 1.77 0.90 16.75
N SER A 178 1.24 1.13 17.96
CA SER A 178 0.62 0.08 18.76
C SER A 178 -0.60 -0.52 18.04
N GLU A 179 -0.92 -1.79 18.36
CA GLU A 179 -2.09 -2.47 17.79
C GLU A 179 -3.40 -1.71 18.04
N GLU A 180 -3.51 -1.02 19.20
CA GLU A 180 -4.71 -0.25 19.53
C GLU A 180 -4.79 1.04 18.70
N GLU A 181 -3.68 1.77 18.49
CA GLU A 181 -3.64 2.93 17.61
C GLU A 181 -4.03 2.58 16.16
N MET A 182 -3.54 1.44 15.66
CA MET A 182 -3.91 0.93 14.34
C MET A 182 -5.40 0.56 14.25
N ARG A 183 -5.95 -0.02 15.31
CA ARG A 183 -7.38 -0.33 15.40
C ARG A 183 -8.25 0.93 15.43
N GLU A 184 -7.86 1.95 16.20
CA GLU A 184 -8.57 3.24 16.25
C GLU A 184 -8.54 3.94 14.88
N LYS A 185 -7.37 3.97 14.22
CA LYS A 185 -7.23 4.50 12.84
C LYS A 185 -8.15 3.76 11.87
N SER A 186 -8.22 2.44 11.96
CA SER A 186 -9.10 1.62 11.10
C SER A 186 -10.58 1.87 11.40
N ARG A 187 -10.99 1.97 12.67
CA ARG A 187 -12.39 2.28 13.04
C ARG A 187 -12.84 3.65 12.51
N ARG A 188 -11.96 4.66 12.61
CA ARG A 188 -12.24 5.99 12.04
C ARG A 188 -12.42 5.90 10.51
N ASN A 189 -11.53 5.19 9.83
CA ASN A 189 -11.61 5.03 8.37
C ASN A 189 -12.89 4.29 7.96
N ILE A 190 -13.27 3.22 8.68
CA ILE A 190 -14.54 2.51 8.46
C ILE A 190 -15.71 3.47 8.53
N ALA A 191 -15.80 4.31 9.58
CA ALA A 191 -16.92 5.24 9.73
C ALA A 191 -17.00 6.25 8.58
N LEU A 192 -15.87 6.75 8.10
CA LEU A 192 -15.81 7.67 6.95
C LEU A 192 -16.21 6.97 5.64
N LEU A 193 -15.73 5.74 5.40
CA LEU A 193 -16.08 4.95 4.22
C LEU A 193 -17.55 4.54 4.20
N GLU A 194 -18.13 4.17 5.35
CA GLU A 194 -19.56 3.87 5.46
C GLU A 194 -20.42 5.10 5.19
N GLN A 195 -19.98 6.29 5.63
CA GLN A 195 -20.65 7.56 5.31
C GLN A 195 -20.54 7.87 3.80
N GLU A 196 -19.38 7.65 3.20
CA GLU A 196 -19.14 7.85 1.78
C GLU A 196 -20.01 6.91 0.94
N LEU A 197 -20.07 5.63 1.29
CA LEU A 197 -20.94 4.64 0.66
C LEU A 197 -22.42 5.03 0.74
N ALA A 198 -22.86 5.58 1.89
CA ALA A 198 -24.25 6.02 2.08
C ALA A 198 -24.61 7.26 1.23
N THR A 199 -23.64 8.09 0.87
CA THR A 199 -23.85 9.34 0.13
C THR A 199 -23.62 9.21 -1.37
N GLN A 200 -22.62 8.43 -1.79
CA GLN A 200 -22.20 8.28 -3.18
C GLN A 200 -22.79 7.03 -3.85
N GLY A 201 -23.22 6.03 -3.05
CA GLY A 201 -23.70 4.75 -3.55
C GLY A 201 -22.60 3.68 -3.65
N GLU A 202 -22.92 2.59 -4.31
CA GLU A 202 -22.05 1.42 -4.44
C GLU A 202 -20.84 1.72 -5.33
N ASP A 203 -19.65 1.45 -4.78
CA ASP A 203 -18.38 1.61 -5.48
C ASP A 203 -17.41 0.48 -5.09
N PRO A 204 -16.81 -0.27 -6.05
CA PRO A 204 -15.93 -1.39 -5.74
C PRO A 204 -14.65 -0.96 -5.02
N TYR A 205 -14.19 0.27 -5.22
CA TYR A 205 -13.03 0.79 -4.49
C TYR A 205 -13.36 1.06 -3.02
N ILE A 206 -14.53 1.63 -2.72
CA ILE A 206 -15.00 1.81 -1.33
C ILE A 206 -15.16 0.45 -0.65
N TYR A 207 -15.72 -0.55 -1.32
CA TYR A 207 -15.83 -1.90 -0.80
C TYR A 207 -14.46 -2.54 -0.53
N HIS A 208 -13.49 -2.36 -1.44
CA HIS A 208 -12.11 -2.77 -1.21
C HIS A 208 -11.53 -2.15 0.07
N GLN A 209 -11.66 -0.84 0.25
CA GLN A 209 -11.13 -0.12 1.41
C GLN A 209 -11.81 -0.52 2.72
N LEU A 210 -13.13 -0.76 2.71
CA LEU A 210 -13.87 -1.31 3.85
C LEU A 210 -13.35 -2.70 4.20
N GLY A 211 -13.22 -3.59 3.21
CA GLY A 211 -12.67 -4.92 3.41
C GLY A 211 -11.28 -4.89 4.05
N GLN A 212 -10.38 -4.06 3.54
CA GLN A 212 -9.03 -3.88 4.11
C GLN A 212 -9.06 -3.35 5.54
N SER A 213 -9.94 -2.38 5.83
CA SER A 213 -10.07 -1.78 7.16
C SER A 213 -10.62 -2.79 8.18
N TYR A 214 -11.59 -3.60 7.79
CA TYR A 214 -12.13 -4.67 8.64
C TYR A 214 -11.11 -5.80 8.85
N ARG A 215 -10.29 -6.16 7.85
CA ARG A 215 -9.17 -7.11 8.03
C ARG A 215 -8.17 -6.63 9.07
N LYS A 216 -7.81 -5.36 9.05
CA LYS A 216 -6.86 -4.75 10.02
C LYS A 216 -7.34 -4.82 11.48
N ILE A 217 -8.66 -4.85 11.71
CA ILE A 217 -9.24 -5.04 13.05
C ILE A 217 -9.64 -6.49 13.33
N HIS A 218 -9.26 -7.43 12.45
CA HIS A 218 -9.55 -8.87 12.54
C HIS A 218 -11.04 -9.24 12.50
N ASP A 219 -11.89 -8.37 11.93
CA ASP A 219 -13.29 -8.70 11.63
C ASP A 219 -13.36 -9.33 10.22
N TYR A 220 -12.90 -10.58 10.11
CA TYR A 220 -12.76 -11.27 8.84
C TYR A 220 -14.10 -11.54 8.14
N GLU A 221 -15.20 -11.70 8.90
CA GLU A 221 -16.53 -11.90 8.31
C GLU A 221 -17.00 -10.65 7.56
N LYS A 222 -16.83 -9.47 8.17
CA LYS A 222 -17.14 -8.21 7.48
C LYS A 222 -16.16 -7.93 6.33
N ALA A 223 -14.88 -8.23 6.51
CA ALA A 223 -13.90 -8.10 5.43
C ALA A 223 -14.31 -8.96 4.22
N PHE A 224 -14.66 -10.23 4.46
CA PHE A 224 -15.19 -11.13 3.43
C PHE A 224 -16.41 -10.53 2.74
N TYR A 225 -17.39 -10.06 3.51
CA TYR A 225 -18.63 -9.48 2.98
C TYR A 225 -18.36 -8.32 2.01
N TYR A 226 -17.50 -7.38 2.39
CA TYR A 226 -17.21 -6.23 1.54
C TYR A 226 -16.36 -6.58 0.31
N PHE A 227 -15.37 -7.48 0.44
CA PHE A 227 -14.63 -7.95 -0.72
C PHE A 227 -15.53 -8.70 -1.71
N ASP A 228 -16.44 -9.55 -1.22
CA ASP A 228 -17.39 -10.28 -2.04
C ASP A 228 -18.31 -9.35 -2.83
N LEU A 229 -18.82 -8.30 -2.18
CA LEU A 229 -19.59 -7.24 -2.85
C LEU A 229 -18.76 -6.56 -3.94
N GLY A 230 -17.53 -6.11 -3.63
CA GLY A 230 -16.68 -5.42 -4.58
C GLY A 230 -16.31 -6.29 -5.80
N LEU A 231 -16.00 -7.57 -5.56
CA LEU A 231 -15.67 -8.53 -6.63
C LEU A 231 -16.88 -9.01 -7.43
N SER A 232 -18.10 -8.82 -6.91
CA SER A 232 -19.35 -9.10 -7.64
C SER A 232 -19.71 -8.01 -8.64
N MET A 233 -19.05 -6.85 -8.59
CA MET A 233 -19.24 -5.75 -9.53
C MET A 233 -18.38 -5.96 -10.80
N ASP A 234 -18.70 -5.20 -11.86
CA ASP A 234 -17.88 -5.19 -13.09
C ASP A 234 -16.59 -4.38 -12.85
N VAL A 235 -15.53 -5.07 -12.41
CA VAL A 235 -14.23 -4.47 -12.08
C VAL A 235 -13.19 -4.76 -13.15
N ASN A 236 -12.31 -3.79 -13.41
CA ASN A 236 -11.20 -3.98 -14.34
C ASN A 236 -10.03 -4.68 -13.62
N PRO A 237 -9.67 -5.94 -14.00
CA PRO A 237 -8.60 -6.70 -13.35
C PRO A 237 -7.20 -6.10 -13.53
N ALA A 238 -7.03 -5.15 -14.46
CA ALA A 238 -5.76 -4.47 -14.67
C ALA A 238 -5.47 -3.36 -13.64
N LEU A 239 -6.42 -3.04 -12.77
CA LEU A 239 -6.24 -2.04 -11.71
C LEU A 239 -5.57 -2.65 -10.48
N ASP A 240 -4.57 -1.96 -9.94
CA ASP A 240 -3.79 -2.43 -8.79
C ASP A 240 -4.67 -2.76 -7.57
N TYR A 241 -5.70 -1.95 -7.30
CA TYR A 241 -6.58 -2.22 -6.17
C TYR A 241 -7.44 -3.49 -6.36
N VAL A 242 -7.79 -3.84 -7.59
CA VAL A 242 -8.55 -5.08 -7.90
C VAL A 242 -7.65 -6.30 -7.67
N GLN A 243 -6.38 -6.22 -8.10
CA GLN A 243 -5.37 -7.24 -7.79
C GLN A 243 -5.28 -7.45 -6.26
N THR A 244 -5.08 -6.37 -5.51
CA THR A 244 -4.98 -6.43 -4.03
C THR A 244 -6.28 -6.90 -3.39
N MET A 245 -7.46 -6.55 -3.94
CA MET A 245 -8.76 -7.00 -3.44
C MET A 245 -8.93 -8.53 -3.58
N VAL A 246 -8.56 -9.09 -4.74
CA VAL A 246 -8.59 -10.55 -4.98
C VAL A 246 -7.65 -11.29 -4.03
N GLU A 247 -6.42 -10.79 -3.85
CA GLU A 247 -5.45 -11.36 -2.91
C GLU A 247 -5.97 -11.31 -1.47
N SER A 248 -6.48 -10.16 -1.04
CA SER A 248 -7.01 -9.97 0.32
C SER A 248 -8.26 -10.81 0.59
N TYR A 249 -9.13 -10.99 -0.42
CA TYR A 249 -10.26 -11.91 -0.36
C TYR A 249 -9.79 -13.34 -0.12
N GLY A 250 -8.81 -13.81 -0.88
CA GLY A 250 -8.24 -15.15 -0.71
C GLY A 250 -7.62 -15.36 0.68
N TYR A 251 -6.81 -14.41 1.17
CA TYR A 251 -6.28 -14.46 2.53
C TYR A 251 -7.40 -14.45 3.58
N THR A 252 -8.46 -13.66 3.38
CA THR A 252 -9.61 -13.60 4.29
C THR A 252 -10.33 -14.95 4.35
N LEU A 253 -10.49 -15.64 3.22
CA LEU A 253 -11.05 -17.00 3.19
C LEU A 253 -10.18 -18.00 4.00
N LEU A 254 -8.85 -17.90 3.88
CA LEU A 254 -7.93 -18.73 4.69
C LEU A 254 -8.03 -18.42 6.20
N ASP A 255 -8.13 -17.13 6.57
CA ASP A 255 -8.32 -16.70 7.96
C ASP A 255 -9.62 -17.24 8.55
N LEU A 256 -10.70 -17.26 7.75
CA LEU A 256 -12.01 -17.84 8.09
C LEU A 256 -12.05 -19.38 8.03
N LYS A 257 -10.94 -20.05 7.66
CA LYS A 257 -10.87 -21.52 7.46
C LYS A 257 -11.79 -22.03 6.35
N ARG A 258 -12.19 -21.15 5.43
CA ARG A 258 -12.99 -21.48 4.24
C ARG A 258 -12.10 -21.95 3.09
N ASN A 259 -11.23 -22.92 3.37
CA ASN A 259 -10.16 -23.36 2.47
C ASN A 259 -10.70 -23.88 1.12
N GLN A 260 -11.83 -24.59 1.13
CA GLN A 260 -12.44 -25.10 -0.09
C GLN A 260 -12.98 -23.97 -0.98
N ASP A 261 -13.58 -22.94 -0.38
CA ASP A 261 -14.10 -21.79 -1.11
C ASP A 261 -12.96 -21.00 -1.77
N ALA A 262 -11.79 -20.94 -1.11
CA ALA A 262 -10.61 -20.28 -1.66
C ALA A 262 -10.12 -20.90 -2.98
N LEU A 263 -10.39 -22.19 -3.24
CA LEU A 263 -10.08 -22.84 -4.52
C LEU A 263 -10.83 -22.21 -5.70
N ASN A 264 -11.94 -21.49 -5.47
CA ASN A 264 -12.67 -20.79 -6.54
C ASN A 264 -11.81 -19.70 -7.21
N LEU A 265 -10.75 -19.22 -6.56
CA LEU A 265 -9.78 -18.29 -7.16
C LEU A 265 -9.04 -18.89 -8.36
N LEU A 266 -9.09 -20.21 -8.56
CA LEU A 266 -8.65 -20.84 -9.81
C LEU A 266 -9.40 -20.32 -11.04
N GLY A 267 -10.65 -19.87 -10.89
CA GLY A 267 -11.44 -19.31 -11.98
C GLY A 267 -10.88 -18.01 -12.56
N VAL A 268 -10.03 -17.30 -11.80
CA VAL A 268 -9.41 -16.03 -12.21
C VAL A 268 -7.88 -16.12 -12.30
N TYR A 269 -7.33 -17.34 -12.25
CA TYR A 269 -5.89 -17.59 -12.15
C TYR A 269 -5.08 -16.92 -13.27
N GLU A 270 -5.53 -17.06 -14.52
CA GLU A 270 -4.80 -16.53 -15.69
C GLU A 270 -4.67 -14.99 -15.65
N GLU A 271 -5.67 -14.30 -15.11
CA GLU A 271 -5.69 -12.85 -15.02
C GLU A 271 -4.69 -12.34 -13.98
N PHE A 272 -4.61 -13.00 -12.80
CA PHE A 272 -3.89 -12.50 -11.64
C PHE A 272 -2.52 -13.17 -11.41
N SER A 273 -2.18 -14.25 -12.10
CA SER A 273 -0.92 -15.00 -11.89
C SER A 273 0.34 -14.33 -12.47
N LYS A 274 0.24 -13.07 -12.90
CA LYS A 274 1.39 -12.27 -13.39
C LYS A 274 2.26 -11.77 -12.23
N ARG A 275 1.68 -11.61 -11.04
CA ARG A 275 2.38 -11.18 -9.82
C ARG A 275 2.64 -12.35 -8.89
N ALA A 276 3.81 -12.34 -8.27
CA ALA A 276 4.21 -13.39 -7.35
C ALA A 276 3.28 -13.51 -6.13
N ASP A 277 2.69 -12.40 -5.68
CA ASP A 277 1.78 -12.36 -4.52
C ASP A 277 0.57 -13.26 -4.69
N PHE A 278 -0.09 -13.21 -5.85
CA PHE A 278 -1.25 -14.08 -6.13
C PHE A 278 -0.84 -15.55 -6.28
N VAL A 279 0.27 -15.83 -6.97
CA VAL A 279 0.79 -17.20 -7.15
C VAL A 279 1.20 -17.78 -5.79
N PHE A 280 1.83 -16.99 -4.93
CA PHE A 280 2.14 -17.38 -3.55
C PHE A 280 0.88 -17.68 -2.74
N LEU A 281 -0.15 -16.83 -2.84
CA LEU A 281 -1.46 -17.08 -2.22
C LEU A 281 -2.06 -18.40 -2.69
N MET A 282 -2.02 -18.71 -3.99
CA MET A 282 -2.50 -19.99 -4.51
C MET A 282 -1.72 -21.17 -3.93
N GLY A 283 -0.41 -21.03 -3.74
CA GLY A 283 0.41 -21.99 -3.00
C GLY A 283 -0.11 -22.24 -1.57
N LEU A 284 -0.46 -21.17 -0.83
CA LEU A 284 -1.05 -21.30 0.50
C LEU A 284 -2.45 -21.95 0.47
N ILE A 285 -3.27 -21.61 -0.52
CA ILE A 285 -4.60 -22.20 -0.70
C ILE A 285 -4.48 -23.71 -0.93
N TYR A 286 -3.61 -24.15 -1.83
CA TYR A 286 -3.36 -25.58 -2.06
C TYR A 286 -2.81 -26.27 -0.80
N MET A 287 -1.88 -25.63 -0.09
CA MET A 287 -1.31 -26.18 1.16
C MET A 287 -2.40 -26.40 2.22
N ASN A 288 -3.29 -25.40 2.42
CA ASN A 288 -4.39 -25.50 3.39
C ASN A 288 -5.49 -26.51 2.98
N ASN A 289 -5.51 -26.93 1.72
CA ASN A 289 -6.39 -28.00 1.20
C ASN A 289 -5.69 -29.36 1.12
N GLY A 290 -4.45 -29.49 1.59
CA GLY A 290 -3.69 -30.76 1.54
C GLY A 290 -3.20 -31.16 0.15
N LEU A 291 -3.26 -30.23 -0.82
CA LEU A 291 -2.82 -30.42 -2.20
C LEU A 291 -1.33 -30.05 -2.33
N PHE A 292 -0.46 -30.83 -1.69
CA PHE A 292 0.94 -30.48 -1.48
C PHE A 292 1.76 -30.38 -2.76
N ASP A 293 1.53 -31.26 -3.73
CA ASP A 293 2.26 -31.22 -5.00
C ASP A 293 1.97 -29.92 -5.77
N GLN A 294 0.69 -29.52 -5.85
CA GLN A 294 0.27 -28.27 -6.47
C GLN A 294 0.82 -27.07 -5.70
N SER A 295 0.81 -27.13 -4.37
CA SER A 295 1.35 -26.08 -3.53
C SER A 295 2.84 -25.84 -3.78
N VAL A 296 3.66 -26.90 -3.84
CA VAL A 296 5.10 -26.82 -4.15
C VAL A 296 5.30 -26.25 -5.55
N GLN A 297 4.47 -26.61 -6.53
CA GLN A 297 4.54 -26.06 -7.89
C GLN A 297 4.28 -24.55 -7.90
N GLU A 298 3.23 -24.08 -7.19
CA GLU A 298 2.90 -22.65 -7.12
C GLU A 298 4.00 -21.85 -6.38
N PHE A 299 4.48 -22.30 -5.24
CA PHE A 299 5.57 -21.62 -4.55
C PHE A 299 6.85 -21.59 -5.41
N THR A 300 7.14 -22.67 -6.15
CA THR A 300 8.27 -22.68 -7.08
C THR A 300 8.05 -21.69 -8.22
N LYS A 301 6.84 -21.61 -8.80
CA LYS A 301 6.47 -20.65 -9.84
C LYS A 301 6.62 -19.22 -9.30
N ALA A 302 6.16 -18.93 -8.08
CA ALA A 302 6.29 -17.61 -7.47
C ALA A 302 7.75 -17.13 -7.45
N THR A 303 8.71 -18.03 -7.20
CA THR A 303 10.14 -17.67 -7.19
C THR A 303 10.72 -17.29 -8.57
N THR A 304 9.98 -17.47 -9.64
CA THR A 304 10.40 -17.12 -11.00
C THR A 304 9.80 -15.80 -11.49
N ILE A 305 8.90 -15.19 -10.70
CA ILE A 305 8.21 -13.95 -11.06
C ILE A 305 8.92 -12.77 -10.41
N GLU A 306 9.30 -11.78 -11.22
CA GLU A 306 10.01 -10.59 -10.75
C GLU A 306 9.08 -9.57 -10.10
N GLU A 307 7.82 -9.49 -10.57
CA GLU A 307 6.84 -8.54 -10.06
C GLU A 307 6.20 -9.04 -8.75
N PHE A 308 6.35 -8.27 -7.68
CA PHE A 308 5.78 -8.53 -6.37
C PHE A 308 5.53 -7.25 -5.58
N ALA A 309 4.59 -7.29 -4.65
CA ALA A 309 4.34 -6.24 -3.67
C ALA A 309 4.95 -6.60 -2.30
N VAL A 310 4.69 -7.81 -1.81
CA VAL A 310 5.15 -8.25 -0.48
C VAL A 310 6.52 -8.90 -0.56
N ASP A 311 7.47 -8.39 0.22
CA ASP A 311 8.83 -8.92 0.27
C ASP A 311 8.85 -10.40 0.66
N GLY A 312 9.64 -11.17 -0.07
CA GLY A 312 9.88 -12.58 0.20
C GLY A 312 8.89 -13.56 -0.44
N VAL A 313 7.75 -13.13 -0.99
CA VAL A 313 6.78 -14.05 -1.64
C VAL A 313 7.36 -14.75 -2.86
N ASN A 314 8.29 -14.11 -3.55
CA ASN A 314 9.05 -14.69 -4.67
C ASN A 314 10.45 -15.21 -4.30
N SER A 315 10.71 -15.40 -3.01
CA SER A 315 12.04 -15.84 -2.53
C SER A 315 11.92 -16.63 -1.22
N TYR A 316 12.42 -16.09 -0.13
CA TYR A 316 12.56 -16.83 1.14
C TYR A 316 11.26 -17.34 1.74
N LYS A 317 10.12 -16.64 1.60
CA LYS A 317 8.82 -17.11 2.10
C LYS A 317 8.30 -18.30 1.29
N ALA A 318 8.46 -18.26 -0.04
CA ALA A 318 8.10 -19.38 -0.91
C ALA A 318 8.94 -20.62 -0.57
N TYR A 319 10.27 -20.49 -0.50
CA TYR A 319 11.15 -21.60 -0.12
C TYR A 319 10.87 -22.12 1.29
N TYR A 320 10.51 -21.24 2.23
CA TYR A 320 10.13 -21.67 3.58
C TYR A 320 8.91 -22.58 3.57
N ASN A 321 7.86 -22.20 2.84
CA ASN A 321 6.64 -23.02 2.73
C ASN A 321 6.90 -24.35 1.99
N ILE A 322 7.73 -24.35 0.95
CA ILE A 322 8.21 -25.60 0.30
C ILE A 322 8.90 -26.50 1.33
N GLY A 323 9.79 -25.92 2.15
CA GLY A 323 10.48 -26.64 3.22
C GLY A 323 9.51 -27.23 4.24
N VAL A 324 8.50 -26.47 4.67
CA VAL A 324 7.45 -26.94 5.59
C VAL A 324 6.69 -28.13 5.01
N ILE A 325 6.30 -28.06 3.73
CA ILE A 325 5.59 -29.17 3.06
C ILE A 325 6.46 -30.42 3.03
N TYR A 326 7.70 -30.30 2.60
CA TYR A 326 8.62 -31.45 2.53
C TYR A 326 8.91 -32.04 3.93
N GLU A 327 9.05 -31.19 4.95
CA GLU A 327 9.21 -31.66 6.33
C GLU A 327 7.96 -32.44 6.80
N CYS A 328 6.76 -31.92 6.55
CA CYS A 328 5.51 -32.58 6.91
C CYS A 328 5.23 -33.88 6.13
N THR A 329 5.85 -34.04 4.95
CA THR A 329 5.74 -35.24 4.10
C THR A 329 6.94 -36.16 4.22
N GLU A 330 7.80 -35.97 5.23
CA GLU A 330 8.99 -36.80 5.55
C GLU A 330 10.09 -36.78 4.46
N HIS A 331 10.10 -35.78 3.60
CA HIS A 331 11.15 -35.56 2.59
C HIS A 331 12.26 -34.66 3.18
N THR A 332 13.02 -35.20 4.15
CA THR A 332 13.94 -34.43 5.01
C THR A 332 15.03 -33.70 4.25
N GLU A 333 15.64 -34.31 3.22
CA GLU A 333 16.71 -33.67 2.47
C GLU A 333 16.20 -32.53 1.58
N GLU A 334 15.04 -32.71 0.94
CA GLU A 334 14.37 -31.67 0.17
C GLU A 334 13.94 -30.50 1.06
N ALA A 335 13.45 -30.80 2.28
CA ALA A 335 13.14 -29.79 3.28
C ALA A 335 14.39 -28.98 3.66
N ARG A 336 15.51 -29.66 3.91
CA ARG A 336 16.80 -29.07 4.24
C ARG A 336 17.29 -28.14 3.12
N GLU A 337 17.19 -28.59 1.86
CA GLU A 337 17.57 -27.81 0.70
C GLU A 337 16.70 -26.55 0.56
N ALA A 338 15.37 -26.67 0.69
CA ALA A 338 14.44 -25.56 0.62
C ALA A 338 14.71 -24.51 1.73
N TYR A 339 14.90 -24.95 2.98
CA TYR A 339 15.24 -24.02 4.08
C TYR A 339 16.58 -23.32 3.88
N ARG A 340 17.60 -23.96 3.28
CA ARG A 340 18.88 -23.30 2.95
C ARG A 340 18.70 -22.17 1.93
N LYS A 341 17.76 -22.31 0.98
CA LYS A 341 17.44 -21.26 0.00
C LYS A 341 16.79 -20.02 0.62
N CYS A 342 16.29 -20.11 1.85
CA CYS A 342 15.74 -18.96 2.57
C CYS A 342 16.82 -17.98 3.10
N GLY A 343 18.09 -18.28 2.96
CA GLY A 343 19.19 -17.42 3.43
C GLY A 343 19.13 -17.19 4.95
N ASN A 344 19.08 -15.93 5.36
CA ASN A 344 19.09 -15.54 6.78
C ASN A 344 17.67 -15.46 7.40
N TYR A 345 16.67 -16.01 6.76
CA TYR A 345 15.30 -16.00 7.29
C TYR A 345 15.22 -16.83 8.57
N GLU A 346 14.98 -16.17 9.71
CA GLU A 346 15.10 -16.79 11.04
C GLU A 346 14.20 -18.01 11.24
N PRO A 347 12.91 -18.04 10.78
CA PRO A 347 12.08 -19.24 10.88
C PRO A 347 12.71 -20.46 10.20
N ALA A 348 13.31 -20.29 9.01
CA ALA A 348 13.96 -21.38 8.30
C ALA A 348 15.24 -21.86 9.02
N LEU A 349 16.03 -20.93 9.58
CA LEU A 349 17.22 -21.27 10.35
C LEU A 349 16.87 -22.06 11.63
N LYS A 350 15.73 -21.75 12.27
CA LYS A 350 15.22 -22.53 13.42
C LYS A 350 14.83 -23.94 13.00
N ARG A 351 14.12 -24.09 11.86
CA ARG A 351 13.73 -25.42 11.34
C ARG A 351 14.94 -26.27 10.97
N LEU A 352 15.94 -25.69 10.28
CA LEU A 352 17.19 -26.38 9.91
C LEU A 352 17.93 -27.00 11.10
N LYS A 353 17.86 -26.37 12.28
CA LYS A 353 18.47 -26.89 13.51
C LYS A 353 17.71 -28.07 14.13
N LEU A 354 16.44 -28.19 13.80
CA LEU A 354 15.54 -29.22 14.35
C LEU A 354 15.43 -30.45 13.45
N LEU A 355 15.75 -30.31 12.16
CA LEU A 355 15.76 -31.44 11.22
C LEU A 355 16.81 -32.48 11.61
N PRO A 356 16.44 -33.79 11.58
CA PRO A 356 17.36 -34.90 11.91
C PRO A 356 18.58 -34.97 11.02
#